data_b130d6077afd8f52807dc3b5565fe2c9
#
_entry.id   b130d6077afd8f52807dc3b5565fe2c9
#
_cell.length_a   1.000
_cell.length_b   1.000
_cell.length_c   1.000
_cell.angle_alpha   90.00
_cell.angle_beta   90.00
_cell.angle_gamma   90.00
#
_symmetry.space_group_name_H-M   'P 1'
#
loop_
_entity.id
_entity.type
_entity.pdbx_description
1 polymer ?
#
loop_
_entity_poly.entity_id
_entity_poly.type
_entity_poly.pdbx_seq_one_letter_code
_entity_poly.pdbx_strand_id
1 'polypeptide(L)'
;QANPDLLRVNPIGKIPTLITDDGTVLFDSTVICEYLDSLHAGTRLFPQQPERRWQALRWHALGDNMLDNLILWRNETLRPDAQQSPEKPSRSGLR
;
A
#
# COMPACT_ATOMS: atom_id res chain seq x y z
N GLN A 1 -13.31 -3.71 5.83
CA GLN A 1 -13.78 -4.09 7.12
C GLN A 1 -12.76 -3.92 8.20
N ALA A 2 -13.16 -3.18 9.18
CA ALA A 2 -12.24 -2.80 10.22
C ALA A 2 -12.18 -3.88 11.30
N ASN A 3 -10.98 -4.37 11.56
CA ASN A 3 -10.71 -5.23 12.70
C ASN A 3 -10.57 -4.34 13.93
N PRO A 4 -11.33 -4.61 15.03
CA PRO A 4 -11.24 -3.78 16.24
C PRO A 4 -9.84 -3.71 16.83
N ASP A 5 -9.07 -4.80 16.76
CA ASP A 5 -7.71 -4.80 17.28
C ASP A 5 -6.79 -3.93 16.41
N LEU A 6 -7.01 -3.93 15.12
CA LEU A 6 -6.25 -3.09 14.20
C LEU A 6 -6.56 -1.61 14.44
N LEU A 7 -7.82 -1.27 14.66
CA LEU A 7 -8.22 0.12 14.89
C LEU A 7 -7.63 0.72 16.16
N ARG A 8 -7.28 -0.10 17.14
CA ARG A 8 -6.64 0.40 18.37
C ARG A 8 -5.26 0.98 18.11
N VAL A 9 -4.56 0.47 17.11
CA VAL A 9 -3.18 0.90 16.81
C VAL A 9 -3.08 1.69 15.52
N ASN A 10 -4.05 1.54 14.62
CA ASN A 10 -4.07 2.26 13.35
C ASN A 10 -5.46 2.84 13.12
N PRO A 11 -5.63 4.15 13.27
CA PRO A 11 -6.94 4.78 13.11
C PRO A 11 -7.53 4.64 11.70
N ILE A 12 -6.69 4.41 10.69
CA ILE A 12 -7.15 4.17 9.33
C ILE A 12 -7.75 2.77 9.20
N GLY A 13 -7.33 1.83 10.06
CA GLY A 13 -7.90 0.48 10.09
C GLY A 13 -7.57 -0.38 8.89
N LYS A 14 -6.47 -0.08 8.20
CA LYS A 14 -6.05 -0.83 7.01
C LYS A 14 -4.77 -1.59 7.27
N ILE A 15 -4.63 -2.71 6.62
CA ILE A 15 -3.38 -3.45 6.58
C ILE A 15 -2.53 -2.92 5.39
N PRO A 16 -1.20 -3.01 5.46
CA PRO A 16 -0.44 -3.56 6.58
C PRO A 16 -0.23 -2.53 7.71
N THR A 17 -0.03 -3.06 8.91
CA THR A 17 0.37 -2.29 10.07
C THR A 17 1.46 -3.08 10.77
N LEU A 18 2.59 -2.44 11.07
CA LEU A 18 3.72 -3.08 11.73
C LEU A 18 3.91 -2.47 13.11
N ILE A 19 4.07 -3.33 14.11
CA ILE A 19 4.45 -2.90 15.45
C ILE A 19 5.86 -3.42 15.71
N THR A 20 6.79 -2.50 15.94
CA THR A 20 8.17 -2.85 16.21
C THR A 20 8.32 -3.37 17.65
N ASP A 21 9.50 -3.94 17.95
CA ASP A 21 9.76 -4.50 19.28
C ASP A 21 9.64 -3.47 20.39
N ASP A 22 9.95 -2.21 20.10
CA ASP A 22 9.83 -1.13 21.09
C ASP A 22 8.43 -0.52 21.14
N GLY A 23 7.48 -1.09 20.42
CA GLY A 23 6.09 -0.62 20.43
C GLY A 23 5.75 0.48 19.44
N THR A 24 6.69 0.86 18.57
CA THR A 24 6.40 1.85 17.54
C THR A 24 5.45 1.27 16.49
N VAL A 25 4.41 2.00 16.16
CA VAL A 25 3.41 1.58 15.17
C VAL A 25 3.71 2.26 13.83
N LEU A 26 3.85 1.46 12.78
CA LEU A 26 4.14 1.96 11.44
C LEU A 26 3.07 1.52 10.45
N PHE A 27 2.64 2.42 9.63
CA PHE A 27 1.77 2.22 8.47
C PHE A 27 1.97 3.45 7.57
N ASP A 28 1.70 3.47 6.26
CA ASP A 28 1.23 2.33 5.48
C ASP A 28 2.40 1.48 4.96
N SER A 29 2.16 0.75 3.88
CA SER A 29 3.18 -0.15 3.31
C SER A 29 4.46 0.58 2.90
N THR A 30 4.37 1.82 2.42
CA THR A 30 5.55 2.60 2.03
C THR A 30 6.45 2.83 3.23
N VAL A 31 5.87 3.25 4.35
CA VAL A 31 6.63 3.50 5.59
C VAL A 31 7.25 2.21 6.09
N ILE A 32 6.49 1.12 6.08
CA ILE A 32 6.98 -0.19 6.53
C ILE A 32 8.14 -0.65 5.66
N CYS A 33 8.02 -0.53 4.35
CA CYS A 33 9.09 -0.93 3.43
C CYS A 33 10.36 -0.11 3.65
N GLU A 34 10.24 1.19 3.85
CA GLU A 34 11.41 2.02 4.16
C GLU A 34 12.05 1.62 5.48
N TYR A 35 11.23 1.31 6.48
CA TYR A 35 11.76 0.87 7.77
C TYR A 35 12.54 -0.44 7.62
N LEU A 36 11.94 -1.44 6.96
CA LEU A 36 12.61 -2.73 6.75
C LEU A 36 13.88 -2.58 5.93
N ASP A 37 13.85 -1.71 4.93
CA ASP A 37 15.03 -1.43 4.11
C ASP A 37 16.17 -0.81 4.92
N SER A 38 15.84 -0.09 5.99
CA SER A 38 16.84 0.52 6.85
C SER A 38 17.55 -0.45 7.79
N LEU A 39 17.02 -1.67 7.95
CA LEU A 39 17.50 -2.61 8.95
C LEU A 39 18.69 -3.44 8.50
N HIS A 40 18.99 -3.46 7.20
CA HIS A 40 20.10 -4.28 6.69
C HIS A 40 21.25 -3.41 6.18
N ALA A 41 22.42 -4.02 6.09
CA ALA A 41 23.63 -3.32 5.66
C ALA A 41 23.91 -3.45 4.15
N GLY A 42 23.06 -4.17 3.44
CA GLY A 42 23.22 -4.38 2.00
C GLY A 42 22.73 -3.21 1.15
N THR A 43 22.60 -3.48 -0.12
CA THR A 43 22.08 -2.47 -1.06
C THR A 43 20.66 -2.07 -0.67
N ARG A 44 20.44 -0.76 -0.56
CA ARG A 44 19.12 -0.22 -0.21
C ARG A 44 18.20 -0.19 -1.42
N LEU A 45 16.94 -0.60 -1.19
CA LEU A 45 15.89 -0.43 -2.20
C LEU A 45 15.49 1.03 -2.32
N PHE A 46 15.56 1.77 -1.21
CA PHE A 46 15.34 3.22 -1.19
C PHE A 46 16.67 3.90 -0.93
N PRO A 47 17.43 4.25 -1.98
CA PRO A 47 18.75 4.85 -1.82
C PRO A 47 18.67 6.18 -1.06
N GLN A 48 19.77 6.52 -0.36
CA GLN A 48 19.83 7.79 0.37
C GLN A 48 20.14 8.97 -0.53
N GLN A 49 20.76 8.73 -1.69
CA GLN A 49 21.02 9.80 -2.64
C GLN A 49 19.67 10.36 -3.13
N PRO A 50 19.45 11.69 -3.03
CA PRO A 50 18.14 12.27 -3.27
C PRO A 50 17.52 11.91 -4.62
N GLU A 51 18.26 12.04 -5.73
CA GLU A 51 17.72 11.76 -7.05
C GLU A 51 17.27 10.32 -7.22
N ARG A 52 18.07 9.38 -6.73
CA ARG A 52 17.75 7.96 -6.78
C ARG A 52 16.60 7.62 -5.82
N ARG A 53 16.58 8.29 -4.68
CA ARG A 53 15.52 8.09 -3.70
C ARG A 53 14.15 8.49 -4.25
N TRP A 54 14.08 9.67 -4.87
CA TRP A 54 12.81 10.12 -5.47
C TRP A 54 12.33 9.19 -6.57
N GLN A 55 13.26 8.67 -7.38
CA GLN A 55 12.93 7.72 -8.42
C GLN A 55 12.38 6.42 -7.85
N ALA A 56 13.01 5.89 -6.80
CA ALA A 56 12.55 4.67 -6.15
C ALA A 56 11.18 4.84 -5.52
N LEU A 57 10.95 5.97 -4.84
CA LEU A 57 9.65 6.27 -4.24
C LEU A 57 8.56 6.43 -5.29
N ARG A 58 8.89 7.01 -6.45
CA ARG A 58 7.94 7.14 -7.54
C ARG A 58 7.53 5.77 -8.09
N TRP A 59 8.49 4.86 -8.27
CA TRP A 59 8.18 3.50 -8.71
C TRP A 59 7.33 2.76 -7.68
N HIS A 60 7.62 2.96 -6.40
CA HIS A 60 6.84 2.37 -5.33
C HIS A 60 5.40 2.88 -5.35
N ALA A 61 5.22 4.17 -5.51
CA ALA A 61 3.89 4.77 -5.59
C ALA A 61 3.12 4.26 -6.81
N LEU A 62 3.79 4.09 -7.94
CA LEU A 62 3.14 3.55 -9.13
C LEU A 62 2.65 2.12 -8.87
N GLY A 63 3.48 1.29 -8.25
CA GLY A 63 3.10 -0.07 -7.90
C GLY A 63 1.90 -0.12 -6.97
N ASP A 64 1.90 0.72 -5.93
CA ASP A 64 0.78 0.79 -5.00
C ASP A 64 -0.53 1.19 -5.69
N ASN A 65 -0.47 2.18 -6.58
CA ASN A 65 -1.66 2.63 -7.29
C ASN A 65 -2.19 1.57 -8.26
N MET A 66 -1.29 0.85 -8.91
CA MET A 66 -1.69 -0.26 -9.78
C MET A 66 -2.38 -1.35 -8.98
N LEU A 67 -1.85 -1.69 -7.82
CA LEU A 67 -2.46 -2.70 -6.96
C LEU A 67 -3.84 -2.26 -6.48
N ASP A 68 -3.97 -1.00 -6.06
CA ASP A 68 -5.26 -0.46 -5.62
C ASP A 68 -6.29 -0.54 -6.73
N ASN A 69 -5.92 -0.20 -7.96
CA ASN A 69 -6.82 -0.28 -9.10
C ASN A 69 -7.24 -1.73 -9.40
N LEU A 70 -6.31 -2.66 -9.28
CA LEU A 70 -6.62 -4.07 -9.48
C LEU A 70 -7.60 -4.58 -8.43
N ILE A 71 -7.43 -4.18 -7.18
CA ILE A 71 -8.34 -4.56 -6.11
C ILE A 71 -9.72 -3.97 -6.33
N LEU A 72 -9.81 -2.70 -6.71
CA LEU A 72 -11.07 -2.06 -7.01
C LEU A 72 -11.79 -2.76 -8.16
N TRP A 73 -11.05 -3.10 -9.20
CA TRP A 73 -11.62 -3.81 -10.35
C TRP A 73 -12.14 -5.18 -9.95
N ARG A 74 -11.33 -5.94 -9.20
CA ARG A 74 -11.74 -7.26 -8.73
C ARG A 74 -13.02 -7.16 -7.89
N ASN A 75 -13.06 -6.21 -6.96
CA ASN A 75 -14.23 -6.04 -6.10
C ASN A 75 -15.48 -5.67 -6.88
N GLU A 76 -15.34 -4.81 -7.89
CA GLU A 76 -16.46 -4.42 -8.72
C GLU A 76 -16.99 -5.60 -9.52
N THR A 77 -16.12 -6.41 -10.09
CA THR A 77 -16.55 -7.59 -10.88
C THR A 77 -17.18 -8.66 -10.02
N LEU A 78 -16.89 -8.71 -8.72
CA LEU A 78 -17.48 -9.69 -7.80
C LEU A 78 -18.82 -9.25 -7.21
N ARG A 79 -19.22 -7.98 -7.43
CA ARG A 79 -20.51 -7.50 -6.95
C ARG A 79 -21.64 -8.10 -7.79
N PRO A 80 -22.83 -8.31 -7.22
CA PRO A 80 -23.99 -8.72 -8.01
C PRO A 80 -24.26 -7.72 -9.13
N ASP A 81 -24.71 -8.21 -10.28
CA ASP A 81 -24.92 -7.37 -11.46
C ASP A 81 -25.78 -6.13 -11.16
N ALA A 82 -26.81 -6.29 -10.34
CA ALA A 82 -27.70 -5.19 -9.98
C ALA A 82 -27.00 -4.09 -9.16
N GLN A 83 -25.84 -4.39 -8.55
CA GLN A 83 -25.08 -3.48 -7.71
C GLN A 83 -23.83 -2.96 -8.40
N GLN A 84 -23.49 -3.47 -9.57
CA GLN A 84 -22.31 -3.03 -10.27
C GLN A 84 -22.49 -1.64 -10.83
N SER A 85 -21.43 -0.84 -10.74
CA SER A 85 -21.42 0.48 -11.31
C SER A 85 -21.53 0.39 -12.84
N PRO A 86 -22.30 1.30 -13.48
CA PRO A 86 -22.29 1.37 -14.94
C PRO A 86 -20.93 1.70 -15.52
N GLU A 87 -20.06 2.32 -14.72
CA GLU A 87 -18.68 2.63 -15.11
C GLU A 87 -17.71 1.71 -14.40
N LYS A 88 -17.69 0.44 -14.82
CA LYS A 88 -16.74 -0.51 -14.24
C LYS A 88 -15.30 -0.07 -14.50
N PRO A 89 -14.40 -0.31 -13.55
CA PRO A 89 -12.99 -0.09 -13.82
C PRO A 89 -12.56 -0.90 -15.05
N SER A 90 -11.93 -0.23 -15.99
CA SER A 90 -11.44 -0.85 -17.21
C SER A 90 -9.93 -1.03 -17.12
N ARG A 91 -9.35 -1.67 -18.16
CA ARG A 91 -7.89 -1.77 -18.22
C ARG A 91 -7.20 -0.43 -18.17
N SER A 92 -7.83 0.61 -18.69
CA SER A 92 -7.26 1.95 -18.67
C SER A 92 -7.13 2.49 -17.25
N GLY A 93 -7.94 2.02 -16.32
CA GLY A 93 -7.82 2.39 -14.92
C GLY A 93 -6.58 1.85 -14.23
N LEU A 94 -5.86 0.94 -14.87
CA LEU A 94 -4.65 0.34 -14.32
C LEU A 94 -3.37 1.08 -14.72
N ARG A 95 -3.49 2.12 -15.50
CA ARG A 95 -2.33 2.89 -15.94
C ARG A 95 -1.79 3.81 -14.88
#